data_114396ee7f39c41b98ae2eca1c1bf858
#
_entry.id   114396ee7f39c41b98ae2eca1c1bf858
#
_cell.length_a   1.000
_cell.length_b   1.000
_cell.length_c   1.000
_cell.angle_alpha   90.00
_cell.angle_beta   90.00
_cell.angle_gamma   90.00
#
_symmetry.space_group_name_H-M   'P 1'
#
loop_
_entity.id
_entity.type
_entity.pdbx_description
1 polymer ?
#
loop_
_entity_poly.entity_id
_entity_poly.type
_entity_poly.pdbx_seq_one_letter_code
_entity_poly.pdbx_strand_id
1 'polypeptide(L)'
;MTSLETYLRELRDIRSTGAGVEEESYYHPLAALLNEVDKKLKPKVKCVLQLANHGAGKPDGGLFTADQFEKLSDAEPLQGQLPARGAIEVKPAKDDAWVTAEAKQVTKYWNRYRQVLVTNFRDFVLVGQDAESNAAILETYRLAENEKAFWHAAASPHSTAEKLNDRFVEYLQRVMRYGAPIAAPPA
;
A
#
# COMPACT_ATOMS: atom_id res chain seq x y z
N MET A 1 18.39 -1.89 12.01
CA MET A 1 17.78 -2.59 10.87
C MET A 1 16.84 -1.64 10.16
N THR A 2 16.96 -1.54 8.83
CA THR A 2 16.10 -0.65 8.03
C THR A 2 14.70 -1.24 7.85
N SER A 3 13.75 -0.38 7.46
CA SER A 3 12.35 -0.82 7.20
C SER A 3 12.29 -1.89 6.11
N LEU A 4 13.05 -1.72 5.02
CA LEU A 4 13.08 -2.70 3.94
C LEU A 4 13.73 -4.02 4.39
N GLU A 5 14.80 -3.97 5.15
CA GLU A 5 15.44 -5.19 5.67
C GLU A 5 14.47 -6.00 6.53
N THR A 6 13.78 -5.35 7.46
CA THR A 6 12.76 -6.00 8.30
C THR A 6 11.66 -6.63 7.45
N TYR A 7 11.14 -5.88 6.48
CA TYR A 7 10.10 -6.34 5.56
C TYR A 7 10.51 -7.60 4.79
N LEU A 8 11.67 -7.57 4.15
CA LEU A 8 12.17 -8.71 3.37
C LEU A 8 12.44 -9.93 4.24
N ARG A 9 12.96 -9.72 5.44
CA ARG A 9 13.25 -10.78 6.40
C ARG A 9 11.97 -11.48 6.84
N GLU A 10 10.94 -10.74 7.18
CA GLU A 10 9.65 -11.29 7.58
C GLU A 10 8.97 -12.06 6.44
N LEU A 11 8.97 -11.53 5.23
CA LEU A 11 8.43 -12.23 4.06
C LEU A 11 9.16 -13.55 3.80
N ARG A 12 10.49 -13.52 3.84
CA ARG A 12 11.32 -14.71 3.70
C ARG A 12 11.00 -15.77 4.75
N ASP A 13 10.88 -15.36 6.01
CA ASP A 13 10.63 -16.28 7.12
C ASP A 13 9.26 -16.95 6.99
N ILE A 14 8.22 -16.20 6.63
CA ILE A 14 6.88 -16.76 6.35
C ILE A 14 6.95 -17.75 5.20
N ARG A 15 7.57 -17.37 4.08
CA ARG A 15 7.69 -18.24 2.92
C ARG A 15 8.46 -19.54 3.23
N SER A 16 9.47 -19.46 4.06
CA SER A 16 10.31 -20.60 4.44
C SER A 16 9.53 -21.67 5.20
N THR A 17 8.41 -21.33 5.83
CA THR A 17 7.57 -22.32 6.51
C THR A 17 6.82 -23.24 5.55
N GLY A 18 6.61 -22.78 4.31
CA GLY A 18 5.78 -23.49 3.34
C GLY A 18 4.30 -23.60 3.71
N ALA A 19 3.89 -22.98 4.82
CA ALA A 19 2.54 -23.10 5.40
C ALA A 19 1.65 -21.89 5.10
N GLY A 20 2.20 -20.80 4.56
CA GLY A 20 1.47 -19.59 4.27
C GLY A 20 0.63 -19.67 2.99
N VAL A 21 -0.46 -18.93 2.94
CA VAL A 21 -1.17 -18.64 1.69
C VAL A 21 -0.48 -17.50 0.96
N GLU A 22 -0.54 -17.51 -0.37
CA GLU A 22 0.27 -16.64 -1.24
C GLU A 22 0.08 -15.13 -1.05
N GLU A 23 -1.03 -14.72 -0.50
CA GLU A 23 -1.37 -13.31 -0.34
C GLU A 23 -1.56 -12.93 1.12
N GLU A 24 -2.56 -13.47 1.78
CA GLU A 24 -2.99 -13.05 3.11
C GLU A 24 -1.93 -13.24 4.21
N SER A 25 -1.08 -14.27 4.08
CA SER A 25 -0.01 -14.51 5.04
C SER A 25 1.04 -13.41 5.08
N TYR A 26 1.13 -12.60 4.02
CA TYR A 26 2.09 -11.50 3.90
C TYR A 26 1.49 -10.13 4.23
N TYR A 27 0.22 -10.05 4.64
CA TYR A 27 -0.43 -8.79 4.98
C TYR A 27 0.22 -8.12 6.20
N HIS A 28 0.57 -8.89 7.21
CA HIS A 28 1.19 -8.33 8.41
C HIS A 28 2.53 -7.62 8.13
N PRO A 29 3.50 -8.22 7.44
CA PRO A 29 4.72 -7.52 7.06
C PRO A 29 4.48 -6.26 6.22
N LEU A 30 3.52 -6.30 5.31
CA LEU A 30 3.17 -5.14 4.48
C LEU A 30 2.62 -3.99 5.34
N ALA A 31 1.66 -4.28 6.22
CA ALA A 31 1.12 -3.27 7.13
C ALA A 31 2.20 -2.72 8.07
N ALA A 32 3.06 -3.57 8.60
CA ALA A 32 4.16 -3.18 9.45
C ALA A 32 5.16 -2.26 8.74
N LEU A 33 5.48 -2.56 7.47
CA LEU A 33 6.33 -1.71 6.63
C LEU A 33 5.74 -0.31 6.48
N LEU A 34 4.47 -0.23 6.06
CA LEU A 34 3.81 1.06 5.82
C LEU A 34 3.67 1.87 7.12
N ASN A 35 3.33 1.21 8.23
CA ASN A 35 3.22 1.87 9.52
C ASN A 35 4.59 2.27 10.12
N GLU A 36 5.68 1.59 9.77
CA GLU A 36 7.03 2.02 10.15
C GLU A 36 7.46 3.27 9.37
N VAL A 37 7.15 3.33 8.09
CA VAL A 37 7.37 4.53 7.26
C VAL A 37 6.54 5.71 7.80
N ASP A 38 5.30 5.46 8.24
CA ASP A 38 4.40 6.46 8.82
C ASP A 38 5.01 7.18 10.03
N LYS A 39 5.75 6.49 10.88
CA LYS A 39 6.34 7.10 12.09
C LYS A 39 7.17 8.35 11.82
N LYS A 40 7.71 8.48 10.61
CA LYS A 40 8.52 9.63 10.18
C LYS A 40 7.71 10.69 9.42
N LEU A 41 6.43 10.44 9.16
CA LEU A 41 5.56 11.38 8.46
C LEU A 41 4.93 12.39 9.42
N LYS A 42 4.77 13.62 8.92
CA LYS A 42 4.02 14.70 9.60
C LYS A 42 3.14 15.41 8.57
N PRO A 43 1.81 15.29 8.65
CA PRO A 43 1.04 14.45 9.59
C PRO A 43 1.17 12.96 9.30
N LYS A 44 0.89 12.14 10.28
CA LYS A 44 0.94 10.67 10.18
C LYS A 44 -0.14 10.12 9.26
N VAL A 45 0.17 9.00 8.62
CA VAL A 45 -0.75 8.25 7.76
C VAL A 45 -0.70 6.77 8.17
N LYS A 46 -1.80 6.23 8.65
CA LYS A 46 -1.88 4.85 9.13
C LYS A 46 -2.42 3.91 8.07
N CYS A 47 -1.75 2.77 7.89
CA CYS A 47 -2.23 1.66 7.09
C CYS A 47 -3.10 0.71 7.94
N VAL A 48 -4.28 0.39 7.43
CA VAL A 48 -5.16 -0.65 7.97
C VAL A 48 -5.47 -1.62 6.85
N LEU A 49 -5.19 -2.91 7.05
CA LEU A 49 -5.56 -3.96 6.09
C LEU A 49 -6.87 -4.63 6.50
N GLN A 50 -7.49 -5.33 5.54
CA GLN A 50 -8.77 -6.03 5.70
C GLN A 50 -9.93 -5.09 6.07
N LEU A 51 -10.18 -4.11 5.22
CA LEU A 51 -11.27 -3.14 5.43
C LEU A 51 -12.65 -3.76 5.22
N ALA A 52 -13.65 -3.17 5.89
CA ALA A 52 -15.06 -3.47 5.64
C ALA A 52 -15.50 -2.90 4.28
N ASN A 53 -16.60 -3.43 3.72
CA ASN A 53 -17.19 -2.93 2.48
C ASN A 53 -17.89 -1.57 2.72
N HIS A 54 -17.52 -0.58 1.93
CA HIS A 54 -18.09 0.78 1.95
C HIS A 54 -18.72 1.18 0.61
N GLY A 55 -19.32 0.24 -0.10
CA GLY A 55 -20.11 0.52 -1.30
C GLY A 55 -19.38 0.30 -2.63
N ALA A 56 -18.06 0.16 -2.65
CA ALA A 56 -17.27 -0.12 -3.84
C ALA A 56 -16.65 -1.52 -3.84
N GLY A 57 -17.09 -2.37 -2.92
CA GLY A 57 -16.46 -3.65 -2.63
C GLY A 57 -15.60 -3.57 -1.36
N LYS A 58 -14.83 -4.62 -1.13
CA LYS A 58 -13.97 -4.76 0.05
C LYS A 58 -12.50 -4.65 -0.40
N PRO A 59 -11.88 -3.47 -0.34
CA PRO A 59 -10.46 -3.36 -0.64
C PRO A 59 -9.64 -4.11 0.42
N ASP A 60 -8.43 -4.52 0.05
CA ASP A 60 -7.54 -5.21 0.99
C ASP A 60 -7.07 -4.30 2.11
N GLY A 61 -6.96 -3.02 1.86
CA GLY A 61 -6.58 -2.06 2.88
C GLY A 61 -6.86 -0.62 2.51
N GLY A 62 -6.46 0.27 3.41
CA GLY A 62 -6.58 1.71 3.22
C GLY A 62 -5.56 2.50 4.03
N LEU A 63 -5.37 3.76 3.61
CA LEU A 63 -4.48 4.71 4.26
C LEU A 63 -5.31 5.84 4.87
N PHE A 64 -5.18 6.02 6.18
CA PHE A 64 -5.95 6.97 6.99
C PHE A 64 -5.06 8.10 7.48
N THR A 65 -5.58 9.32 7.48
CA THR A 65 -4.88 10.49 8.00
C THR A 65 -5.01 10.61 9.51
N ALA A 66 -4.11 11.39 10.14
CA ALA A 66 -4.07 11.54 11.58
C ALA A 66 -5.40 12.02 12.19
N ASP A 67 -6.11 12.92 11.53
CA ASP A 67 -7.43 13.40 11.97
C ASP A 67 -8.50 12.30 11.98
N GLN A 68 -8.28 11.20 11.27
CA GLN A 68 -9.19 10.06 11.24
C GLN A 68 -8.98 9.07 12.40
N PHE A 69 -7.76 8.93 12.92
CA PHE A 69 -7.46 7.93 13.95
C PHE A 69 -6.94 8.49 15.28
N GLU A 70 -6.49 9.73 15.32
CA GLU A 70 -6.00 10.37 16.55
C GLU A 70 -7.11 11.06 17.37
N LYS A 71 -8.36 11.00 16.92
CA LYS A 71 -9.51 11.51 17.70
C LYS A 71 -9.75 10.61 18.89
N LEU A 72 -9.26 11.04 20.05
CA LEU A 72 -9.54 10.42 21.32
C LEU A 72 -10.97 10.76 21.70
N SER A 73 -11.89 9.89 21.36
CA SER A 73 -13.29 9.96 21.83
C SER A 73 -13.54 8.68 22.60
N ASP A 74 -14.00 8.79 23.84
CA ASP A 74 -14.54 7.67 24.62
C ASP A 74 -15.88 7.19 24.04
N ALA A 75 -16.35 7.87 23.01
CA ALA A 75 -17.56 7.49 22.29
C ALA A 75 -17.31 6.25 21.41
N GLU A 76 -18.40 5.63 21.01
CA GLU A 76 -18.44 4.44 20.17
C GLU A 76 -17.48 4.49 18.97
N PRO A 77 -17.00 3.32 18.48
CA PRO A 77 -16.15 3.27 17.30
C PRO A 77 -16.75 4.07 16.16
N LEU A 78 -15.94 4.91 15.53
CA LEU A 78 -16.36 5.67 14.37
C LEU A 78 -16.68 4.69 13.24
N GLN A 79 -17.93 4.67 12.81
CA GLN A 79 -18.38 3.80 11.72
C GLN A 79 -18.27 4.52 10.39
N GLY A 80 -17.89 3.77 9.36
CA GLY A 80 -17.99 4.20 7.97
C GLY A 80 -17.00 5.25 7.51
N GLN A 81 -15.89 5.45 8.22
CA GLN A 81 -14.83 6.32 7.72
C GLN A 81 -14.18 5.73 6.46
N LEU A 82 -14.07 6.53 5.41
CA LEU A 82 -13.33 6.17 4.20
C LEU A 82 -11.85 6.55 4.37
N PRO A 83 -10.92 5.74 3.86
CA PRO A 83 -9.50 6.08 3.93
C PRO A 83 -9.20 7.33 3.10
N ALA A 84 -8.85 8.42 3.78
CA ALA A 84 -8.62 9.72 3.13
C ALA A 84 -7.40 9.72 2.17
N ARG A 85 -6.48 8.79 2.35
CA ARG A 85 -5.30 8.61 1.49
C ARG A 85 -5.42 7.39 0.57
N GLY A 86 -6.65 6.89 0.37
CA GLY A 86 -6.98 5.89 -0.63
C GLY A 86 -6.96 4.45 -0.15
N ALA A 87 -7.34 3.57 -1.07
CA ALA A 87 -7.39 2.13 -0.86
C ALA A 87 -6.06 1.46 -1.21
N ILE A 88 -5.90 0.24 -0.73
CA ILE A 88 -4.78 -0.65 -1.09
C ILE A 88 -5.36 -1.92 -1.70
N GLU A 89 -4.84 -2.31 -2.86
CA GLU A 89 -5.14 -3.59 -3.51
C GLU A 89 -3.88 -4.43 -3.54
N VAL A 90 -3.97 -5.63 -2.99
CA VAL A 90 -2.85 -6.57 -2.86
C VAL A 90 -3.09 -7.78 -3.75
N LYS A 91 -2.04 -8.25 -4.39
CA LYS A 91 -2.04 -9.49 -5.18
C LYS A 91 -0.82 -10.35 -4.82
N PRO A 92 -0.86 -11.67 -5.09
CA PRO A 92 0.30 -12.53 -4.89
C PRO A 92 1.53 -12.04 -5.66
N ALA A 93 2.72 -12.38 -5.16
CA ALA A 93 3.99 -11.96 -5.77
C ALA A 93 4.20 -12.43 -7.22
N LYS A 94 3.47 -13.44 -7.65
CA LYS A 94 3.49 -13.95 -9.02
C LYS A 94 2.71 -13.08 -10.02
N ASP A 95 1.76 -12.28 -9.55
CA ASP A 95 0.88 -11.48 -10.40
C ASP A 95 1.60 -10.20 -10.88
N ASP A 96 1.10 -9.64 -11.98
CA ASP A 96 1.61 -8.37 -12.53
C ASP A 96 0.83 -7.20 -11.94
N ALA A 97 1.53 -6.33 -11.21
CA ALA A 97 0.91 -5.18 -10.55
C ALA A 97 0.37 -4.14 -11.53
N TRP A 98 0.98 -4.00 -12.71
CA TRP A 98 0.48 -3.07 -13.74
C TRP A 98 -0.83 -3.57 -14.36
N VAL A 99 -0.94 -4.87 -14.63
CA VAL A 99 -2.20 -5.48 -15.08
C VAL A 99 -3.28 -5.28 -14.03
N THR A 100 -2.96 -5.48 -12.76
CA THR A 100 -3.89 -5.23 -11.65
C THR A 100 -4.30 -3.75 -11.59
N ALA A 101 -3.35 -2.83 -11.74
CA ALA A 101 -3.63 -1.39 -11.69
C ALA A 101 -4.63 -0.93 -12.77
N GLU A 102 -4.68 -1.60 -13.90
CA GLU A 102 -5.61 -1.32 -15.00
C GLU A 102 -6.91 -2.13 -14.93
N ALA A 103 -7.04 -3.03 -13.96
CA ALA A 103 -8.22 -3.89 -13.83
C ALA A 103 -9.46 -3.11 -13.38
N LYS A 104 -10.63 -3.61 -13.75
CA LYS A 104 -11.93 -3.02 -13.38
C LYS A 104 -12.11 -2.83 -11.88
N GLN A 105 -11.58 -3.72 -11.07
CA GLN A 105 -11.67 -3.64 -9.61
C GLN A 105 -10.94 -2.40 -9.09
N VAL A 106 -9.73 -2.13 -9.58
CA VAL A 106 -8.96 -0.94 -9.20
C VAL A 106 -9.65 0.34 -9.69
N THR A 107 -10.19 0.35 -10.90
CA THR A 107 -10.98 1.47 -11.40
C THR A 107 -12.17 1.75 -10.49
N LYS A 108 -12.86 0.72 -10.03
CA LYS A 108 -13.98 0.83 -9.09
C LYS A 108 -13.55 1.43 -7.76
N TYR A 109 -12.42 1.00 -7.21
CA TYR A 109 -11.85 1.58 -6.00
C TYR A 109 -11.42 3.03 -6.23
N TRP A 110 -10.78 3.33 -7.36
CA TRP A 110 -10.38 4.70 -7.68
C TRP A 110 -11.59 5.65 -7.78
N ASN A 111 -12.68 5.21 -8.39
CA ASN A 111 -13.91 6.00 -8.46
C ASN A 111 -14.43 6.37 -7.06
N ARG A 112 -14.26 5.49 -6.09
CA ARG A 112 -14.72 5.70 -4.70
C ARG A 112 -13.72 6.46 -3.85
N TYR A 113 -12.44 6.07 -3.91
CA TYR A 113 -11.38 6.52 -2.99
C TYR A 113 -10.42 7.53 -3.61
N ARG A 114 -10.47 7.71 -4.93
CA ARG A 114 -9.67 8.65 -5.74
C ARG A 114 -8.18 8.39 -5.80
N GLN A 115 -7.67 7.44 -5.06
CA GLN A 115 -6.31 6.92 -5.17
C GLN A 115 -6.24 5.50 -4.66
N VAL A 116 -5.40 4.69 -5.30
CA VAL A 116 -5.22 3.28 -4.96
C VAL A 116 -3.73 2.95 -5.02
N LEU A 117 -3.20 2.37 -3.94
CA LEU A 117 -1.89 1.74 -3.98
C LEU A 117 -2.07 0.27 -4.34
N VAL A 118 -1.54 -0.13 -5.47
CA VAL A 118 -1.53 -1.53 -5.93
C VAL A 118 -0.18 -2.14 -5.64
N THR A 119 -0.14 -3.31 -5.04
CA THR A 119 1.11 -4.02 -4.77
C THR A 119 0.95 -5.53 -4.88
N ASN A 120 2.01 -6.18 -5.34
CA ASN A 120 2.20 -7.63 -5.28
C ASN A 120 3.38 -8.00 -4.36
N PHE A 121 3.66 -7.17 -3.35
CA PHE A 121 4.77 -7.26 -2.40
C PHE A 121 6.15 -6.89 -2.94
N ARG A 122 6.39 -6.99 -4.26
CA ARG A 122 7.65 -6.62 -4.92
C ARG A 122 7.56 -5.36 -5.77
N ASP A 123 6.41 -5.11 -6.36
CA ASP A 123 6.09 -3.90 -7.12
C ASP A 123 5.03 -3.09 -6.38
N PHE A 124 5.15 -1.78 -6.47
CA PHE A 124 4.25 -0.82 -5.86
C PHE A 124 3.84 0.21 -6.92
N VAL A 125 2.55 0.36 -7.15
CA VAL A 125 1.99 1.21 -8.21
C VAL A 125 0.95 2.15 -7.61
N LEU A 126 1.22 3.46 -7.64
CA LEU A 126 0.26 4.46 -7.21
C LEU A 126 -0.65 4.86 -8.37
N VAL A 127 -1.92 4.51 -8.27
CA VAL A 127 -2.96 4.99 -9.17
C VAL A 127 -3.61 6.23 -8.54
N GLY A 128 -3.48 7.34 -9.19
CA GLY A 128 -4.02 8.62 -8.74
C GLY A 128 -4.79 9.31 -9.84
N GLN A 129 -4.74 10.63 -9.87
CA GLN A 129 -5.51 11.45 -10.79
C GLN A 129 -4.57 12.26 -11.68
N ASP A 130 -4.82 12.20 -13.00
CA ASP A 130 -4.09 13.03 -13.97
C ASP A 130 -4.68 14.45 -14.07
N ALA A 131 -4.12 15.27 -14.97
CA ALA A 131 -4.55 16.65 -15.14
C ALA A 131 -5.99 16.78 -15.67
N GLU A 132 -6.50 15.75 -16.34
CA GLU A 132 -7.85 15.66 -16.87
C GLU A 132 -8.85 15.03 -15.91
N SER A 133 -8.46 14.79 -14.66
CA SER A 133 -9.26 14.15 -13.62
C SER A 133 -9.59 12.68 -13.89
N ASN A 134 -8.77 11.99 -14.67
CA ASN A 134 -8.88 10.57 -14.93
C ASN A 134 -7.92 9.75 -14.07
N ALA A 135 -8.25 8.47 -13.84
CA ALA A 135 -7.33 7.54 -13.20
C ALA A 135 -6.06 7.36 -14.04
N ALA A 136 -4.91 7.44 -13.40
CA ALA A 136 -3.62 7.25 -14.06
C ALA A 136 -2.58 6.70 -13.08
N ILE A 137 -1.64 5.92 -13.59
CA ILE A 137 -0.45 5.52 -12.83
C ILE A 137 0.46 6.74 -12.70
N LEU A 138 0.67 7.19 -11.47
CA LEU A 138 1.49 8.39 -11.19
C LEU A 138 2.94 8.05 -10.88
N GLU A 139 3.17 7.02 -10.09
CA GLU A 139 4.51 6.66 -9.64
C GLU A 139 4.58 5.17 -9.31
N THR A 140 5.70 4.55 -9.63
CA THR A 140 5.92 3.12 -9.39
C THR A 140 7.27 2.90 -8.73
N TYR A 141 7.37 1.79 -7.99
CA TYR A 141 8.65 1.29 -7.47
C TYR A 141 8.71 -0.23 -7.61
N ARG A 142 9.84 -0.73 -8.10
CA ARG A 142 10.06 -2.16 -8.31
C ARG A 142 11.25 -2.64 -7.48
N LEU A 143 11.00 -3.56 -6.55
CA LEU A 143 12.06 -4.19 -5.76
C LEU A 143 12.80 -5.27 -6.54
N ALA A 144 12.11 -5.96 -7.46
CA ALA A 144 12.70 -6.99 -8.31
C ALA A 144 11.86 -7.17 -9.58
N GLU A 145 12.50 -7.60 -10.68
CA GLU A 145 11.87 -7.71 -12.00
C GLU A 145 10.76 -8.78 -12.08
N ASN A 146 10.88 -9.84 -11.28
CA ASN A 146 9.94 -10.96 -11.27
C ASN A 146 9.93 -11.64 -9.90
N GLU A 147 9.03 -12.60 -9.72
CA GLU A 147 8.89 -13.32 -8.46
C GLU A 147 10.17 -14.05 -8.04
N LYS A 148 10.82 -14.74 -8.96
CA LYS A 148 12.06 -15.48 -8.67
C LYS A 148 13.18 -14.54 -8.17
N ALA A 149 13.38 -13.43 -8.86
CA ALA A 149 14.35 -12.41 -8.48
C ALA A 149 14.00 -11.78 -7.12
N PHE A 150 12.72 -11.58 -6.86
CA PHE A 150 12.26 -11.06 -5.58
C PHE A 150 12.60 -11.97 -4.40
N TRP A 151 12.29 -13.25 -4.51
CA TRP A 151 12.60 -14.20 -3.43
C TRP A 151 14.10 -14.41 -3.26
N HIS A 152 14.87 -14.30 -4.35
CA HIS A 152 16.33 -14.29 -4.28
C HIS A 152 16.83 -13.05 -3.50
N ALA A 153 16.29 -11.87 -3.79
CA ALA A 153 16.62 -10.65 -3.08
C ALA A 153 16.21 -10.72 -1.59
N ALA A 154 15.04 -11.29 -1.28
CA ALA A 154 14.57 -11.48 0.09
C ALA A 154 15.43 -12.49 0.88
N ALA A 155 16.10 -13.42 0.21
CA ALA A 155 17.06 -14.33 0.84
C ALA A 155 18.32 -13.63 1.36
N SER A 156 18.61 -12.43 0.83
CA SER A 156 19.72 -11.58 1.28
C SER A 156 19.20 -10.20 1.71
N PRO A 157 18.40 -10.14 2.79
CA PRO A 157 17.65 -8.93 3.13
C PRO A 157 18.55 -7.74 3.46
N HIS A 158 19.66 -7.96 4.14
CA HIS A 158 20.59 -6.88 4.50
C HIS A 158 21.21 -6.23 3.27
N SER A 159 21.83 -7.01 2.39
CA SER A 159 22.49 -6.46 1.19
C SER A 159 21.52 -5.84 0.20
N THR A 160 20.31 -6.38 0.09
CA THR A 160 19.25 -5.79 -0.72
C THR A 160 18.80 -4.45 -0.15
N ALA A 161 18.60 -4.37 1.15
CA ALA A 161 18.19 -3.15 1.83
C ALA A 161 19.27 -2.05 1.77
N GLU A 162 20.55 -2.41 1.88
CA GLU A 162 21.64 -1.44 1.72
C GLU A 162 21.55 -0.68 0.38
N LYS A 163 21.13 -1.36 -0.67
CA LYS A 163 21.04 -0.79 -2.02
C LYS A 163 19.74 -0.02 -2.26
N LEU A 164 18.62 -0.47 -1.69
CA LEU A 164 17.29 -0.04 -2.11
C LEU A 164 16.50 0.70 -1.04
N ASN A 165 16.83 0.55 0.24
CA ASN A 165 15.97 1.06 1.33
C ASN A 165 15.64 2.53 1.20
N ASP A 166 16.62 3.39 1.01
CA ASP A 166 16.41 4.84 1.09
C ASP A 166 15.46 5.33 -0.02
N ARG A 167 15.68 4.88 -1.25
CA ARG A 167 14.80 5.24 -2.38
C ARG A 167 13.42 4.64 -2.25
N PHE A 168 13.33 3.42 -1.73
CA PHE A 168 12.05 2.76 -1.51
C PHE A 168 11.24 3.46 -0.42
N VAL A 169 11.85 3.78 0.70
CA VAL A 169 11.19 4.53 1.78
C VAL A 169 10.74 5.91 1.31
N GLU A 170 11.58 6.64 0.57
CA GLU A 170 11.21 7.92 -0.02
C GLU A 170 9.99 7.80 -0.95
N TYR A 171 9.95 6.76 -1.78
CA TYR A 171 8.78 6.47 -2.63
C TYR A 171 7.52 6.25 -1.78
N LEU A 172 7.59 5.40 -0.76
CA LEU A 172 6.45 5.14 0.12
C LEU A 172 5.98 6.40 0.85
N GLN A 173 6.91 7.25 1.27
CA GLN A 173 6.57 8.55 1.88
C GLN A 173 5.80 9.44 0.89
N ARG A 174 6.21 9.50 -0.38
CA ARG A 174 5.48 10.25 -1.40
C ARG A 174 4.09 9.70 -1.63
N VAL A 175 3.95 8.38 -1.72
CA VAL A 175 2.64 7.70 -1.84
C VAL A 175 1.72 8.07 -0.68
N MET A 176 2.22 8.00 0.54
CA MET A 176 1.42 8.26 1.74
C MET A 176 1.07 9.74 1.92
N ARG A 177 1.89 10.65 1.38
CA ARG A 177 1.62 12.09 1.36
C ARG A 177 0.69 12.51 0.23
N TYR A 178 0.60 11.72 -0.84
CA TYR A 178 -0.25 12.05 -1.96
C TYR A 178 -1.71 12.12 -1.51
N GLY A 179 -2.36 13.21 -1.85
CA GLY A 179 -3.79 13.40 -1.65
C GLY A 179 -4.42 13.78 -2.98
N ALA A 180 -5.34 12.96 -3.49
CA ALA A 180 -6.04 13.27 -4.71
C ALA A 180 -6.78 14.61 -4.59
N PRO A 181 -6.72 15.49 -5.61
CA PRO A 181 -7.48 16.73 -5.58
C PRO A 181 -8.96 16.47 -5.38
N ILE A 182 -9.58 17.18 -4.44
CA ILE A 182 -11.03 17.16 -4.28
C ILE A 182 -11.60 17.92 -5.46
N ALA A 183 -12.52 17.30 -6.20
CA ALA A 183 -13.24 18.01 -7.24
C ALA A 183 -13.97 19.21 -6.64
N ALA A 184 -13.77 20.39 -7.23
CA ALA A 184 -14.53 21.56 -6.81
C ALA A 184 -16.02 21.24 -6.96
N PRO A 185 -16.88 21.65 -6.01
CA PRO A 185 -18.31 21.48 -6.17
C PRO A 185 -18.75 22.17 -7.46
N PRO A 186 -19.70 21.61 -8.20
CA PRO A 186 -20.21 22.25 -9.40
C PRO A 186 -20.72 23.64 -9.04
N ALA A 187 -20.34 24.60 -9.86
CA ALA A 187 -20.73 25.99 -9.69
C ALA A 187 -22.25 26.14 -9.82
#